data_c639b70699059b787e9483f977537a99
#
_entry.id   c639b70699059b787e9483f977537a99
#
_cell.length_a   1.000
_cell.length_b   1.000
_cell.length_c   1.000
_cell.angle_alpha   90.00
_cell.angle_beta   90.00
_cell.angle_gamma   90.00
#
_symmetry.space_group_name_H-M   'P 1'
#
loop_
_entity.id
_entity.type
_entity.pdbx_description
1 polymer ?
#
loop_
_entity_poly.entity_id
_entity_poly.type
_entity_poly.pdbx_seq_one_letter_code
_entity_poly.pdbx_strand_id
1 'polypeptide(L)'
;MDIYRQHDCVVISDEIWSDIILPGHKHIPTQSVSEDARMRTVALYAPSKTFNLAGLVGSYHIVYNETLRDRICAVSNKTHYNEMNVLSMHALIGAYQPQGYEWVDELNQVLAGNIEYFCDYVDGHFEGVSYSRPQGTYMVFLDCTEWCREHGRDIQWLLDEGARVGVGYQDGRPFHGPCHIRVNLALPLSRVKEACDRLDRYVFNAR
;
A
#
# COMPACT_ATOMS: atom_id res chain seq x y z
N MET A 1 -18.05 -10.84 -6.68
CA MET A 1 -17.81 -12.06 -7.53
C MET A 1 -18.95 -12.32 -8.53
N ASP A 2 -20.20 -12.08 -8.19
CA ASP A 2 -21.34 -12.38 -9.09
C ASP A 2 -21.26 -11.66 -10.44
N ILE A 3 -20.84 -10.40 -10.46
CA ILE A 3 -20.64 -9.65 -11.71
C ILE A 3 -19.55 -10.32 -12.58
N TYR A 4 -18.41 -10.69 -11.98
CA TYR A 4 -17.34 -11.38 -12.71
C TYR A 4 -17.77 -12.74 -13.26
N ARG A 5 -18.58 -13.47 -12.49
CA ARG A 5 -19.17 -14.74 -12.93
C ARG A 5 -20.14 -14.53 -14.10
N GLN A 6 -21.04 -13.54 -14.02
CA GLN A 6 -22.00 -13.23 -15.08
C GLN A 6 -21.33 -12.87 -16.40
N HIS A 7 -20.17 -12.22 -16.35
CA HIS A 7 -19.42 -11.78 -17.53
C HIS A 7 -18.26 -12.70 -17.88
N ASP A 8 -18.15 -13.88 -17.25
CA ASP A 8 -17.08 -14.85 -17.44
C ASP A 8 -15.66 -14.24 -17.37
N CYS A 9 -15.46 -13.31 -16.43
CA CYS A 9 -14.18 -12.63 -16.24
C CYS A 9 -13.21 -13.50 -15.44
N VAL A 10 -11.94 -13.51 -15.85
CA VAL A 10 -10.82 -13.89 -14.99
C VAL A 10 -10.47 -12.70 -14.11
N VAL A 11 -10.20 -12.95 -12.84
CA VAL A 11 -9.82 -11.93 -11.86
C VAL A 11 -8.33 -12.00 -11.61
N ILE A 12 -7.64 -10.87 -11.69
CA ILE A 12 -6.27 -10.72 -11.20
C ILE A 12 -6.37 -9.92 -9.90
N SER A 13 -5.98 -10.56 -8.80
CA SER A 13 -6.00 -9.95 -7.47
C SER A 13 -4.59 -9.67 -7.00
N ASP A 14 -4.25 -8.39 -6.87
CA ASP A 14 -2.97 -7.98 -6.28
C ASP A 14 -3.11 -7.95 -4.75
N GLU A 15 -2.51 -8.96 -4.11
CA GLU A 15 -2.56 -9.20 -2.67
C GLU A 15 -1.23 -8.80 -1.98
N ILE A 16 -0.42 -7.98 -2.63
CA ILE A 16 0.95 -7.65 -2.15
C ILE A 16 0.97 -6.97 -0.78
N TRP A 17 -0.17 -6.41 -0.34
CA TRP A 17 -0.33 -5.73 0.94
C TRP A 17 -1.03 -6.58 2.02
N SER A 18 -1.35 -7.83 1.72
CA SER A 18 -2.20 -8.69 2.55
C SER A 18 -1.72 -8.92 3.99
N ASP A 19 -0.41 -8.80 4.23
CA ASP A 19 0.18 -9.03 5.57
C ASP A 19 0.27 -7.74 6.41
N ILE A 20 0.10 -6.56 5.80
CA ILE A 20 0.17 -5.27 6.50
C ILE A 20 -1.25 -4.81 6.81
N ILE A 21 -1.80 -5.38 7.87
CA ILE A 21 -3.18 -5.14 8.33
C ILE A 21 -3.15 -4.59 9.74
N LEU A 22 -3.89 -3.50 9.94
CA LEU A 22 -3.91 -2.83 11.24
C LEU A 22 -4.72 -3.62 12.26
N PRO A 23 -4.39 -3.52 13.57
CA PRO A 23 -5.10 -4.21 14.64
C PRO A 23 -6.63 -4.00 14.58
N GLY A 24 -7.39 -5.06 14.81
CA GLY A 24 -8.85 -5.05 14.73
C GLY A 24 -9.42 -5.30 13.33
N HIS A 25 -8.58 -5.37 12.30
CA HIS A 25 -8.98 -5.66 10.92
C HIS A 25 -8.43 -7.00 10.45
N LYS A 26 -9.01 -7.53 9.38
CA LYS A 26 -8.60 -8.80 8.78
C LYS A 26 -8.66 -8.71 7.27
N HIS A 27 -7.57 -9.09 6.61
CA HIS A 27 -7.56 -9.28 5.17
C HIS A 27 -8.42 -10.49 4.76
N ILE A 28 -9.17 -10.33 3.68
CA ILE A 28 -9.97 -11.41 3.08
C ILE A 28 -9.42 -11.66 1.68
N PRO A 29 -8.59 -12.69 1.47
CA PRO A 29 -8.07 -13.00 0.15
C PRO A 29 -9.21 -13.26 -0.83
N THR A 30 -9.13 -12.70 -2.03
CA THR A 30 -10.16 -12.83 -3.07
C THR A 30 -10.51 -14.29 -3.35
N GLN A 31 -9.53 -15.18 -3.36
CA GLN A 31 -9.71 -16.63 -3.58
C GLN A 31 -10.44 -17.35 -2.44
N SER A 32 -10.59 -16.73 -1.28
CA SER A 32 -11.27 -17.31 -0.11
C SER A 32 -12.79 -17.05 -0.07
N VAL A 33 -13.29 -16.18 -0.94
CA VAL A 33 -14.68 -15.70 -0.90
C VAL A 33 -15.68 -16.78 -1.33
N SER A 34 -15.34 -17.59 -2.34
CA SER A 34 -16.16 -18.71 -2.83
C SER A 34 -15.33 -19.65 -3.69
N GLU A 35 -15.87 -20.85 -4.02
CA GLU A 35 -15.22 -21.77 -4.96
C GLU A 35 -15.10 -21.15 -6.37
N ASP A 36 -16.11 -20.41 -6.83
CA ASP A 36 -16.06 -19.68 -8.09
C ASP A 36 -14.94 -18.61 -8.06
N ALA A 37 -14.80 -17.87 -6.97
CA ALA A 37 -13.72 -16.92 -6.79
C ALA A 37 -12.34 -17.60 -6.83
N ARG A 38 -12.21 -18.72 -6.15
CA ARG A 38 -10.99 -19.53 -6.12
C ARG A 38 -10.55 -20.00 -7.50
N MET A 39 -11.50 -20.44 -8.32
CA MET A 39 -11.22 -21.01 -9.62
C MET A 39 -11.03 -19.97 -10.74
N ARG A 40 -11.54 -18.75 -10.59
CA ARG A 40 -11.37 -17.67 -11.58
C ARG A 40 -10.30 -16.65 -11.26
N THR A 41 -9.63 -16.75 -10.09
CA THR A 41 -8.68 -15.73 -9.64
C THR A 41 -7.23 -16.19 -9.76
N VAL A 42 -6.39 -15.31 -10.31
CA VAL A 42 -4.93 -15.33 -10.19
C VAL A 42 -4.58 -14.36 -9.07
N ALA A 43 -4.12 -14.85 -7.93
CA ALA A 43 -3.72 -14.02 -6.81
C ALA A 43 -2.20 -13.80 -6.82
N LEU A 44 -1.76 -12.55 -6.73
CA LEU A 44 -0.36 -12.14 -6.81
C LEU A 44 0.15 -11.73 -5.44
N TYR A 45 1.27 -12.27 -5.03
CA TYR A 45 1.91 -12.03 -3.74
C TYR A 45 3.40 -11.72 -3.92
N ALA A 46 3.97 -10.98 -2.98
CA ALA A 46 5.41 -10.76 -2.93
C ALA A 46 5.89 -10.42 -1.52
N PRO A 47 7.12 -10.77 -1.15
CA PRO A 47 7.73 -10.36 0.12
C PRO A 47 8.13 -8.89 0.14
N SER A 48 8.00 -8.17 -0.98
CA SER A 48 8.57 -6.85 -1.19
C SER A 48 8.01 -5.77 -0.24
N LYS A 49 6.72 -5.82 0.10
CA LYS A 49 6.10 -4.86 1.03
C LYS A 49 6.16 -5.36 2.46
N THR A 50 5.77 -6.61 2.68
CA THR A 50 5.75 -7.25 3.99
C THR A 50 7.12 -7.23 4.67
N PHE A 51 8.18 -7.57 3.93
CA PHE A 51 9.53 -7.74 4.46
C PHE A 51 10.55 -6.72 3.92
N ASN A 52 10.08 -5.63 3.31
CA ASN A 52 10.93 -4.58 2.73
C ASN A 52 11.97 -5.10 1.72
N LEU A 53 11.59 -6.07 0.88
CA LEU A 53 12.46 -6.75 -0.09
C LEU A 53 12.22 -6.29 -1.54
N ALA A 54 11.69 -5.10 -1.75
CA ALA A 54 11.34 -4.61 -3.09
C ALA A 54 12.53 -4.58 -4.07
N GLY A 55 13.72 -4.27 -3.57
CA GLY A 55 14.95 -4.22 -4.37
C GLY A 55 15.43 -5.57 -4.92
N LEU A 56 14.92 -6.68 -4.38
CA LEU A 56 15.26 -8.04 -4.83
C LEU A 56 14.37 -8.55 -5.96
N VAL A 57 13.32 -7.82 -6.32
CA VAL A 57 12.44 -8.13 -7.47
C VAL A 57 11.98 -9.58 -7.50
N GLY A 58 11.13 -9.98 -6.56
CA GLY A 58 10.59 -11.33 -6.49
C GLY A 58 9.10 -11.31 -6.16
N SER A 59 8.30 -12.11 -6.89
CA SER A 59 6.89 -12.30 -6.62
C SER A 59 6.48 -13.74 -6.93
N TYR A 60 5.35 -14.15 -6.44
CA TYR A 60 4.74 -15.42 -6.77
C TYR A 60 3.23 -15.26 -6.94
N HIS A 61 2.61 -16.22 -7.61
CA HIS A 61 1.17 -16.22 -7.78
C HIS A 61 0.58 -17.58 -7.45
N ILE A 62 -0.66 -17.56 -6.97
CA ILE A 62 -1.43 -18.76 -6.65
C ILE A 62 -2.58 -18.86 -7.64
N VAL A 63 -2.65 -20.00 -8.33
CA VAL A 63 -3.68 -20.27 -9.34
C VAL A 63 -4.19 -21.70 -9.14
N TYR A 64 -5.41 -21.84 -8.65
CA TYR A 64 -6.02 -23.14 -8.41
C TYR A 64 -6.57 -23.79 -9.67
N ASN A 65 -7.07 -23.00 -10.63
CA ASN A 65 -7.55 -23.48 -11.91
C ASN A 65 -6.38 -23.98 -12.78
N GLU A 66 -6.32 -25.29 -13.04
CA GLU A 66 -5.23 -25.91 -13.77
C GLU A 66 -5.10 -25.40 -15.20
N THR A 67 -6.21 -25.25 -15.91
CA THR A 67 -6.20 -24.73 -17.28
C THR A 67 -5.64 -23.30 -17.34
N LEU A 68 -6.03 -22.46 -16.40
CA LEU A 68 -5.52 -21.08 -16.31
C LEU A 68 -4.04 -21.08 -15.96
N ARG A 69 -3.64 -21.88 -14.98
CA ARG A 69 -2.23 -22.04 -14.57
C ARG A 69 -1.34 -22.50 -15.72
N ASP A 70 -1.77 -23.54 -16.46
CA ASP A 70 -1.01 -24.09 -17.56
C ASP A 70 -0.83 -23.08 -18.71
N ARG A 71 -1.86 -22.29 -19.00
CA ARG A 71 -1.76 -21.20 -19.97
C ARG A 71 -0.77 -20.11 -19.55
N ILE A 72 -0.78 -19.71 -18.27
CA ILE A 72 0.19 -18.75 -17.73
C ILE A 72 1.60 -19.31 -17.81
N CYS A 73 1.83 -20.55 -17.38
CA CYS A 73 3.13 -21.21 -17.45
C CYS A 73 3.64 -21.34 -18.88
N ALA A 74 2.78 -21.68 -19.84
CA ALA A 74 3.16 -21.79 -21.24
C ALA A 74 3.65 -20.47 -21.84
N VAL A 75 3.12 -19.33 -21.40
CA VAL A 75 3.58 -17.99 -21.81
C VAL A 75 4.85 -17.61 -21.06
N SER A 76 4.89 -17.79 -19.74
CA SER A 76 6.03 -17.43 -18.90
C SER A 76 7.30 -18.16 -19.32
N ASN A 77 7.19 -19.45 -19.66
CA ASN A 77 8.33 -20.26 -20.11
C ASN A 77 8.96 -19.76 -21.42
N LYS A 78 8.18 -19.09 -22.28
CA LYS A 78 8.69 -18.52 -23.54
C LYS A 78 9.47 -17.23 -23.33
N THR A 79 9.22 -16.55 -22.23
CA THR A 79 9.78 -15.22 -21.93
C THR A 79 10.77 -15.25 -20.77
N HIS A 80 10.97 -16.41 -20.15
CA HIS A 80 11.76 -16.61 -18.92
C HIS A 80 11.28 -15.72 -17.75
N TYR A 81 10.03 -15.28 -17.78
CA TYR A 81 9.46 -14.38 -16.78
C TYR A 81 9.17 -15.06 -15.44
N ASN A 82 9.22 -16.40 -15.41
CA ASN A 82 9.04 -17.24 -14.23
C ASN A 82 10.35 -17.59 -13.51
N GLU A 83 11.46 -17.00 -13.92
CA GLU A 83 12.77 -17.25 -13.32
C GLU A 83 13.12 -16.17 -12.30
N MET A 84 13.10 -16.54 -11.02
CA MET A 84 13.51 -15.65 -9.94
C MET A 84 15.03 -15.76 -9.76
N ASN A 85 15.73 -14.64 -9.54
CA ASN A 85 17.15 -14.70 -9.22
C ASN A 85 17.38 -15.39 -7.87
N VAL A 86 18.58 -15.99 -7.70
CA VAL A 86 18.91 -16.80 -6.52
C VAL A 86 18.76 -16.03 -5.21
N LEU A 87 19.18 -14.77 -5.16
CA LEU A 87 19.08 -13.95 -3.94
C LEU A 87 17.62 -13.70 -3.55
N SER A 88 16.76 -13.38 -4.53
CA SER A 88 15.33 -13.18 -4.30
C SER A 88 14.64 -14.45 -3.79
N MET A 89 15.02 -15.60 -4.35
CA MET A 89 14.47 -16.89 -3.93
C MET A 89 14.85 -17.22 -2.48
N HIS A 90 16.12 -17.07 -2.11
CA HIS A 90 16.56 -17.32 -0.74
C HIS A 90 16.00 -16.29 0.25
N ALA A 91 15.88 -15.01 -0.15
CA ALA A 91 15.26 -13.99 0.67
C ALA A 91 13.78 -14.28 0.93
N LEU A 92 13.04 -14.75 -0.09
CA LEU A 92 11.65 -15.17 0.05
C LEU A 92 11.53 -16.36 1.03
N ILE A 93 12.34 -17.39 0.85
CA ILE A 93 12.35 -18.57 1.74
C ILE A 93 12.69 -18.16 3.18
N GLY A 94 13.68 -17.28 3.37
CA GLY A 94 14.08 -16.80 4.68
C GLY A 94 13.05 -15.89 5.35
N ALA A 95 12.36 -15.05 4.57
CA ALA A 95 11.36 -14.13 5.08
C ALA A 95 10.10 -14.85 5.59
N TYR A 96 9.60 -15.85 4.86
CA TYR A 96 8.41 -16.62 5.23
C TYR A 96 8.72 -17.77 6.21
N GLN A 97 9.52 -17.45 7.28
CA GLN A 97 9.77 -18.33 8.42
C GLN A 97 9.01 -17.78 9.65
N PRO A 98 8.85 -18.58 10.72
CA PRO A 98 8.17 -18.12 11.94
C PRO A 98 8.70 -16.78 12.46
N GLN A 99 10.01 -16.59 12.48
CA GLN A 99 10.65 -15.34 12.94
C GLN A 99 10.30 -14.15 12.03
N GLY A 100 10.10 -14.38 10.73
CA GLY A 100 9.64 -13.35 9.81
C GLY A 100 8.22 -12.89 10.13
N TYR A 101 7.33 -13.81 10.48
CA TYR A 101 5.96 -13.46 10.91
C TYR A 101 5.93 -12.72 12.24
N GLU A 102 6.75 -13.12 13.22
CA GLU A 102 6.92 -12.39 14.48
C GLU A 102 7.34 -10.94 14.22
N TRP A 103 8.29 -10.74 13.31
CA TRP A 103 8.72 -9.41 12.89
C TRP A 103 7.60 -8.60 12.22
N VAL A 104 6.76 -9.23 11.39
CA VAL A 104 5.61 -8.57 10.74
C VAL A 104 4.57 -8.14 11.78
N ASP A 105 4.32 -8.98 12.80
CA ASP A 105 3.40 -8.64 13.87
C ASP A 105 3.88 -7.43 14.67
N GLU A 106 5.16 -7.36 15.00
CA GLU A 106 5.78 -6.18 15.63
C GLU A 106 5.71 -4.94 14.72
N LEU A 107 6.02 -5.11 13.43
CA LEU A 107 5.93 -4.03 12.45
C LEU A 107 4.51 -3.46 12.38
N ASN A 108 3.49 -4.30 12.32
CA ASN A 108 2.10 -3.87 12.25
C ASN A 108 1.69 -3.05 13.48
N GLN A 109 2.20 -3.37 14.68
CA GLN A 109 1.98 -2.55 15.89
C GLN A 109 2.65 -1.17 15.76
N VAL A 110 3.87 -1.11 15.27
CA VAL A 110 4.58 0.17 15.05
C VAL A 110 3.86 1.02 14.01
N LEU A 111 3.44 0.42 12.91
CA LEU A 111 2.71 1.12 11.85
C LEU A 111 1.35 1.64 12.34
N ALA A 112 0.64 0.85 13.15
CA ALA A 112 -0.61 1.28 13.75
C ALA A 112 -0.42 2.53 14.62
N GLY A 113 0.60 2.57 15.46
CA GLY A 113 0.92 3.74 16.28
C GLY A 113 1.31 4.96 15.44
N ASN A 114 2.06 4.77 14.36
CA ASN A 114 2.42 5.85 13.44
C ASN A 114 1.19 6.44 12.74
N ILE A 115 0.28 5.57 12.27
CA ILE A 115 -0.96 5.98 11.59
C ILE A 115 -1.89 6.69 12.56
N GLU A 116 -2.06 6.16 13.76
CA GLU A 116 -2.86 6.79 14.81
C GLU A 116 -2.36 8.21 15.10
N TYR A 117 -1.06 8.33 15.41
CA TYR A 117 -0.45 9.63 15.67
C TYR A 117 -0.64 10.61 14.50
N PHE A 118 -0.37 10.17 13.28
CA PHE A 118 -0.48 11.01 12.10
C PHE A 118 -1.92 11.46 11.83
N CYS A 119 -2.87 10.53 11.91
CA CYS A 119 -4.28 10.84 11.72
C CYS A 119 -4.81 11.82 12.76
N ASP A 120 -4.49 11.61 14.04
CA ASP A 120 -4.89 12.51 15.13
C ASP A 120 -4.25 13.89 14.97
N TYR A 121 -3.02 13.96 14.45
CA TYR A 121 -2.36 15.21 14.14
C TYR A 121 -3.05 15.97 12.99
N VAL A 122 -3.40 15.27 11.91
CA VAL A 122 -4.16 15.86 10.80
C VAL A 122 -5.51 16.40 11.29
N ASP A 123 -6.25 15.61 12.06
CA ASP A 123 -7.56 15.99 12.60
C ASP A 123 -7.48 17.23 13.51
N GLY A 124 -6.38 17.38 14.23
CA GLY A 124 -6.19 18.52 15.16
C GLY A 124 -5.56 19.77 14.56
N HIS A 125 -4.88 19.67 13.42
CA HIS A 125 -4.00 20.74 12.92
C HIS A 125 -4.20 21.12 11.45
N PHE A 126 -4.73 20.23 10.58
CA PHE A 126 -4.82 20.50 9.15
C PHE A 126 -6.29 20.76 8.75
N GLU A 127 -6.79 21.95 9.08
CA GLU A 127 -8.15 22.34 8.72
C GLU A 127 -8.36 22.31 7.21
N GLY A 128 -9.49 21.77 6.74
CA GLY A 128 -9.78 21.61 5.32
C GLY A 128 -9.11 20.39 4.65
N VAL A 129 -8.42 19.55 5.42
CA VAL A 129 -7.86 18.26 4.95
C VAL A 129 -8.69 17.12 5.50
N SER A 130 -9.05 16.16 4.65
CA SER A 130 -9.82 14.97 5.04
C SER A 130 -9.17 13.68 4.55
N TYR A 131 -9.56 12.55 5.12
CA TYR A 131 -9.06 11.23 4.72
C TYR A 131 -9.99 10.13 5.22
N SER A 132 -9.87 8.94 4.64
CA SER A 132 -10.43 7.72 5.22
C SER A 132 -9.36 7.04 6.08
N ARG A 133 -9.66 6.78 7.36
CA ARG A 133 -8.71 6.08 8.26
C ARG A 133 -8.41 4.68 7.68
N PRO A 134 -7.15 4.35 7.41
CA PRO A 134 -6.79 3.07 6.78
C PRO A 134 -7.05 1.88 7.72
N GLN A 135 -7.38 0.75 7.14
CA GLN A 135 -7.52 -0.54 7.82
C GLN A 135 -6.32 -1.46 7.60
N GLY A 136 -5.44 -1.07 6.69
CA GLY A 136 -4.21 -1.77 6.33
C GLY A 136 -3.28 -0.87 5.57
N THR A 137 -2.13 -1.40 5.18
CA THR A 137 -0.99 -0.68 4.60
C THR A 137 -0.33 0.29 5.58
N TYR A 138 0.67 1.01 5.11
CA TYR A 138 1.32 2.11 5.84
C TYR A 138 1.13 3.45 5.14
N MET A 139 0.06 3.56 4.35
CA MET A 139 -0.24 4.75 3.58
C MET A 139 -1.50 5.43 4.09
N VAL A 140 -1.47 6.78 4.13
CA VAL A 140 -2.67 7.61 4.31
C VAL A 140 -2.85 8.46 3.06
N PHE A 141 -4.07 8.50 2.54
CA PHE A 141 -4.43 9.27 1.36
C PHE A 141 -5.26 10.47 1.78
N LEU A 142 -4.64 11.65 1.76
CA LEU A 142 -5.24 12.90 2.22
C LEU A 142 -5.92 13.62 1.06
N ASP A 143 -7.17 13.98 1.22
CA ASP A 143 -7.90 14.91 0.35
C ASP A 143 -7.65 16.35 0.83
N CYS A 144 -6.93 17.11 0.04
CA CYS A 144 -6.61 18.50 0.30
C CYS A 144 -7.48 19.49 -0.51
N THR A 145 -8.59 19.01 -1.12
CA THR A 145 -9.42 19.82 -2.02
C THR A 145 -9.95 21.08 -1.35
N GLU A 146 -10.47 20.96 -0.13
CA GLU A 146 -11.04 22.09 0.59
C GLU A 146 -9.95 23.07 1.03
N TRP A 147 -8.87 22.56 1.60
CA TRP A 147 -7.72 23.38 1.97
C TRP A 147 -7.17 24.18 0.78
N CYS A 148 -6.96 23.52 -0.36
CA CYS A 148 -6.46 24.17 -1.57
C CYS A 148 -7.39 25.29 -2.05
N ARG A 149 -8.71 25.04 -2.02
CA ARG A 149 -9.72 26.04 -2.41
C ARG A 149 -9.68 27.27 -1.50
N GLU A 150 -9.62 27.07 -0.19
CA GLU A 150 -9.65 28.15 0.81
C GLU A 150 -8.40 29.02 0.78
N HIS A 151 -7.24 28.41 0.48
CA HIS A 151 -5.96 29.13 0.42
C HIS A 151 -5.59 29.59 -1.00
N GLY A 152 -6.43 29.35 -2.01
CA GLY A 152 -6.15 29.73 -3.41
C GLY A 152 -4.89 29.04 -3.94
N ARG A 153 -4.64 27.80 -3.52
CA ARG A 153 -3.50 26.98 -3.92
C ARG A 153 -3.96 25.78 -4.72
N ASP A 154 -3.03 25.12 -5.38
CA ASP A 154 -3.26 23.86 -6.07
C ASP A 154 -2.41 22.72 -5.49
N ILE A 155 -2.63 21.51 -5.97
CA ILE A 155 -1.88 20.35 -5.50
C ILE A 155 -0.39 20.45 -5.83
N GLN A 156 -0.02 21.11 -6.94
CA GLN A 156 1.39 21.28 -7.29
C GLN A 156 2.11 22.14 -6.26
N TRP A 157 1.47 23.20 -5.79
CA TRP A 157 2.01 24.03 -4.72
C TRP A 157 2.27 23.21 -3.44
N LEU A 158 1.34 22.32 -3.04
CA LEU A 158 1.53 21.44 -1.88
C LEU A 158 2.73 20.50 -2.08
N LEU A 159 2.87 19.89 -3.27
CA LEU A 159 4.00 19.01 -3.58
C LEU A 159 5.34 19.75 -3.48
N ASP A 160 5.40 20.95 -4.05
CA ASP A 160 6.62 21.77 -4.07
C ASP A 160 7.00 22.26 -2.67
N GLU A 161 6.02 22.72 -1.87
CA GLU A 161 6.27 23.18 -0.51
C GLU A 161 6.63 22.04 0.44
N GLY A 162 5.98 20.88 0.33
CA GLY A 162 6.40 19.70 1.06
C GLY A 162 7.86 19.34 0.79
N ALA A 163 8.25 19.30 -0.49
CA ALA A 163 9.63 19.05 -0.87
C ALA A 163 10.59 20.13 -0.33
N ARG A 164 10.20 21.40 -0.37
CA ARG A 164 10.99 22.53 0.14
C ARG A 164 11.30 22.41 1.63
N VAL A 165 10.34 21.91 2.41
CA VAL A 165 10.53 21.70 3.87
C VAL A 165 11.11 20.31 4.20
N GLY A 166 11.51 19.54 3.18
CA GLY A 166 12.13 18.22 3.33
C GLY A 166 11.15 17.11 3.70
N VAL A 167 9.87 17.26 3.39
CA VAL A 167 8.83 16.24 3.55
C VAL A 167 8.31 15.84 2.18
N GLY A 168 8.78 14.70 1.67
CA GLY A 168 8.32 14.13 0.40
C GLY A 168 7.07 13.27 0.60
N TYR A 169 6.04 13.53 -0.18
CA TYR A 169 4.86 12.66 -0.31
C TYR A 169 4.53 12.49 -1.80
N GLN A 170 3.69 11.52 -2.09
CA GLN A 170 3.36 11.21 -3.48
C GLN A 170 2.17 12.02 -3.97
N ASP A 171 2.24 12.44 -5.22
CA ASP A 171 1.14 13.03 -5.96
C ASP A 171 -0.04 12.04 -6.05
N GLY A 172 -1.23 12.49 -5.66
CA GLY A 172 -2.45 11.69 -5.71
C GLY A 172 -3.09 11.57 -7.08
N ARG A 173 -2.73 12.45 -8.02
CA ARG A 173 -3.32 12.46 -9.38
C ARG A 173 -3.23 11.12 -10.13
N PRO A 174 -2.09 10.38 -10.10
CA PRO A 174 -2.03 9.03 -10.68
C PRO A 174 -2.93 8.00 -10.01
N PHE A 175 -3.46 8.29 -8.82
CA PHE A 175 -4.38 7.44 -8.05
C PHE A 175 -5.83 7.97 -8.08
N HIS A 176 -6.18 8.75 -9.11
CA HIS A 176 -7.50 9.38 -9.27
C HIS A 176 -7.90 10.37 -8.15
N GLY A 177 -6.93 10.88 -7.42
CA GLY A 177 -7.11 11.93 -6.43
C GLY A 177 -6.57 13.28 -6.94
N PRO A 178 -7.36 14.09 -7.66
CA PRO A 178 -6.88 15.29 -8.35
C PRO A 178 -6.28 16.34 -7.42
N CYS A 179 -6.69 16.35 -6.17
CA CYS A 179 -6.17 17.23 -5.13
C CYS A 179 -5.78 16.44 -3.85
N HIS A 180 -5.16 15.27 -4.06
CA HIS A 180 -4.77 14.38 -2.96
C HIS A 180 -3.25 14.23 -2.88
N ILE A 181 -2.76 13.95 -1.67
CA ILE A 181 -1.39 13.51 -1.43
C ILE A 181 -1.40 12.15 -0.73
N ARG A 182 -0.45 11.28 -1.09
CA ARG A 182 -0.27 9.98 -0.45
C ARG A 182 0.97 9.98 0.43
N VAL A 183 0.75 9.82 1.73
CA VAL A 183 1.79 9.87 2.76
C VAL A 183 2.18 8.47 3.19
N ASN A 184 3.48 8.17 3.18
CA ASN A 184 4.05 6.91 3.66
C ASN A 184 4.50 7.09 5.11
N LEU A 185 4.01 6.22 6.01
CA LEU A 185 4.26 6.26 7.44
C LEU A 185 5.16 5.11 7.94
N ALA A 186 5.78 4.35 7.01
CA ALA A 186 6.76 3.31 7.35
C ALA A 186 8.13 3.92 7.72
N LEU A 187 8.15 4.72 8.76
CA LEU A 187 9.29 5.47 9.29
C LEU A 187 9.35 5.32 10.82
N PRO A 188 10.48 5.59 11.46
CA PRO A 188 10.50 5.79 12.90
C PRO A 188 9.53 6.90 13.33
N LEU A 189 8.78 6.70 14.41
CA LEU A 189 7.78 7.67 14.89
C LEU A 189 8.36 9.09 15.07
N SER A 190 9.62 9.21 15.47
CA SER A 190 10.29 10.51 15.58
C SER A 190 10.35 11.27 14.25
N ARG A 191 10.49 10.57 13.14
CA ARG A 191 10.47 11.17 11.80
C ARG A 191 9.06 11.52 11.35
N VAL A 192 8.07 10.72 11.71
CA VAL A 192 6.66 11.06 11.48
C VAL A 192 6.31 12.35 12.22
N LYS A 193 6.68 12.47 13.50
CA LYS A 193 6.48 13.68 14.31
C LYS A 193 7.15 14.90 13.69
N GLU A 194 8.41 14.77 13.31
CA GLU A 194 9.16 15.85 12.65
C GLU A 194 8.50 16.30 11.35
N ALA A 195 8.01 15.35 10.53
CA ALA A 195 7.30 15.66 9.30
C ALA A 195 5.98 16.42 9.57
N CYS A 196 5.19 15.96 10.54
CA CYS A 196 3.98 16.66 10.97
C CYS A 196 4.26 18.11 11.40
N ASP A 197 5.26 18.31 12.27
CA ASP A 197 5.63 19.65 12.75
C ASP A 197 6.07 20.60 11.62
N ARG A 198 6.81 20.06 10.62
CA ARG A 198 7.24 20.85 9.46
C ARG A 198 6.07 21.19 8.54
N LEU A 199 5.20 20.22 8.26
CA LEU A 199 4.01 20.44 7.45
C LEU A 199 3.06 21.43 8.09
N ASP A 200 2.82 21.30 9.38
CA ASP A 200 2.00 22.23 10.16
C ASP A 200 2.54 23.67 10.05
N ARG A 201 3.79 23.86 10.45
CA ARG A 201 4.39 25.19 10.59
C ARG A 201 4.62 25.92 9.25
N TYR A 202 4.97 25.18 8.21
CA TYR A 202 5.50 25.77 6.98
C TYR A 202 4.65 25.51 5.73
N VAL A 203 3.65 24.66 5.80
CA VAL A 203 2.79 24.31 4.66
C VAL A 203 1.33 24.59 4.98
N PHE A 204 0.71 23.84 5.89
CA PHE A 204 -0.73 23.92 6.13
C PHE A 204 -1.15 25.14 6.94
N ASN A 205 -0.35 25.59 7.91
CA ASN A 205 -0.61 26.74 8.76
C ASN A 205 0.45 27.85 8.60
N ALA A 206 1.15 27.89 7.47
CA ALA A 206 2.10 28.96 7.16
C ALA A 206 1.40 30.32 7.14
N ARG A 207 1.87 31.29 7.97
CA ARG A 207 1.37 32.67 8.06
C ARG A 207 2.05 33.55 7.03
#